data_01f0cd2998e47f0381ef6ad9aa23b132
#
_entry.id   01f0cd2998e47f0381ef6ad9aa23b132
#
_cell.length_a   1.000
_cell.length_b   1.000
_cell.length_c   1.000
_cell.angle_alpha   90.00
_cell.angle_beta   90.00
_cell.angle_gamma   90.00
#
_symmetry.space_group_name_H-M   'P 1'
#
loop_
_entity.id
_entity.type
_entity.pdbx_description
1 polymer ?
#
loop_
_entity_poly.entity_id
_entity_poly.type
_entity_poly.pdbx_seq_one_letter_code
_entity_poly.pdbx_strand_id
1 'polypeptide(L)'
;MKKELNRIALDTNSFLRVYLRKQPEAELIKPMTYSLLPGGKKIRSKILTDVGKIFGINYKTLIKLGAAVECIHAYSLIHDDLPCMDNDDIRRGKLSTHKKFGEATAVLAGNSLLTLAFEILSNKNVLLTEKIKIKLIKLISESSGHTGIAGGQLLDLKFEKKKISINKIIAMQIKKTGKLFAFCCLAPAIISNKKKEIINQLEKIGYEIGLLFQIVDDLIDYRGNSKKVGKKTKKDQKSGKATLIGLLGYQNTIKYAYKLKVSIFNKLKIFGKKSDSLKKTVLFILERNR
;
A
#
# COMPACT_ATOMS: atom_id res chain seq x y z
N MET A 1 18.91 0.94 5.81
CA MET A 1 17.54 1.00 5.29
C MET A 1 17.41 0.35 3.90
N LYS A 2 18.11 0.81 2.82
CA LYS A 2 17.99 0.21 1.47
C LYS A 2 18.26 -1.31 1.43
N LYS A 3 19.35 -1.79 2.05
CA LYS A 3 19.69 -3.24 2.14
C LYS A 3 18.55 -4.06 2.76
N GLU A 4 17.97 -3.57 3.86
CA GLU A 4 16.87 -4.24 4.56
C GLU A 4 15.57 -4.21 3.75
N LEU A 5 15.26 -3.09 3.09
CA LEU A 5 14.12 -2.98 2.18
C LEU A 5 14.21 -4.00 1.04
N ASN A 6 15.38 -4.09 0.40
CA ASN A 6 15.64 -5.05 -0.67
C ASN A 6 15.49 -6.50 -0.17
N ARG A 7 16.03 -6.82 1.01
CA ARG A 7 15.88 -8.15 1.61
C ARG A 7 14.41 -8.50 1.81
N ILE A 8 13.61 -7.62 2.43
CA ILE A 8 12.18 -7.85 2.65
C ILE A 8 11.43 -8.01 1.32
N ALA A 9 11.77 -7.21 0.32
CA ALA A 9 11.17 -7.32 -1.00
C ALA A 9 11.50 -8.67 -1.67
N LEU A 10 12.75 -9.12 -1.58
CA LEU A 10 13.18 -10.43 -2.10
C LEU A 10 12.49 -11.58 -1.37
N ASP A 11 12.46 -11.57 -0.05
CA ASP A 11 11.86 -12.62 0.77
C ASP A 11 10.34 -12.70 0.53
N THR A 12 9.66 -11.54 0.44
CA THR A 12 8.23 -11.47 0.10
C THR A 12 7.95 -12.01 -1.30
N ASN A 13 8.76 -11.63 -2.29
CA ASN A 13 8.62 -12.13 -3.66
C ASN A 13 8.93 -13.62 -3.77
N SER A 14 9.93 -14.11 -3.04
CA SER A 14 10.27 -15.54 -2.99
C SER A 14 9.11 -16.36 -2.42
N PHE A 15 8.54 -15.93 -1.29
CA PHE A 15 7.36 -16.57 -0.71
C PHE A 15 6.20 -16.60 -1.71
N LEU A 16 5.85 -15.46 -2.30
CA LEU A 16 4.75 -15.36 -3.28
C LEU A 16 4.98 -16.22 -4.51
N ARG A 17 6.21 -16.27 -5.03
CA ARG A 17 6.57 -17.12 -6.18
C ARG A 17 6.37 -18.60 -5.88
N VAL A 18 6.84 -19.06 -4.71
CA VAL A 18 6.65 -20.45 -4.28
C VAL A 18 5.17 -20.75 -4.06
N TYR A 19 4.43 -19.81 -3.47
CA TYR A 19 3.01 -19.97 -3.19
C TYR A 19 2.19 -20.10 -4.48
N LEU A 20 2.41 -19.21 -5.44
CA LEU A 20 1.71 -19.22 -6.74
C LEU A 20 2.05 -20.47 -7.58
N ARG A 21 3.30 -20.96 -7.55
CA ARG A 21 3.68 -22.17 -8.27
C ARG A 21 2.98 -23.44 -7.79
N LYS A 22 2.44 -23.44 -6.56
CA LYS A 22 1.70 -24.56 -5.98
C LYS A 22 0.21 -24.52 -6.32
N GLN A 23 -0.27 -23.45 -6.97
CA GLN A 23 -1.65 -23.32 -7.38
C GLN A 23 -1.88 -24.15 -8.64
N PRO A 24 -3.02 -24.85 -8.76
CA PRO A 24 -3.31 -25.75 -9.89
C PRO A 24 -3.60 -24.98 -11.19
N GLU A 25 -4.11 -23.75 -11.11
CA GLU A 25 -4.53 -22.96 -12.26
C GLU A 25 -3.36 -22.21 -12.90
N ALA A 26 -2.90 -22.68 -14.08
CA ALA A 26 -1.71 -22.16 -14.73
C ALA A 26 -1.95 -20.88 -15.57
N GLU A 27 -3.11 -20.76 -16.21
CA GLU A 27 -3.37 -19.62 -17.12
C GLU A 27 -3.51 -18.30 -16.38
N LEU A 28 -4.30 -18.27 -15.30
CA LEU A 28 -4.51 -17.08 -14.48
C LEU A 28 -3.28 -16.72 -13.63
N ILE A 29 -2.42 -17.69 -13.31
CA ILE A 29 -1.17 -17.47 -12.59
C ILE A 29 -0.21 -16.53 -13.33
N LYS A 30 -0.17 -16.58 -14.67
CA LYS A 30 0.70 -15.70 -15.48
C LYS A 30 0.39 -14.21 -15.27
N PRO A 31 -0.84 -13.71 -15.47
CA PRO A 31 -1.18 -12.31 -15.26
C PRO A 31 -1.08 -11.91 -13.78
N MET A 32 -1.45 -12.77 -12.81
CA MET A 32 -1.24 -12.53 -11.39
C MET A 32 0.24 -12.31 -11.08
N THR A 33 1.11 -13.22 -11.50
CA THR A 33 2.57 -13.16 -11.30
C THR A 33 3.17 -11.92 -11.97
N TYR A 34 2.73 -11.60 -13.17
CA TYR A 34 3.20 -10.45 -13.95
C TYR A 34 3.02 -9.13 -13.21
N SER A 35 1.91 -8.96 -12.51
CA SER A 35 1.57 -7.73 -11.80
C SER A 35 2.11 -7.69 -10.36
N LEU A 36 2.14 -8.85 -9.69
CA LEU A 36 2.47 -8.96 -8.27
C LEU A 36 3.97 -8.92 -8.01
N LEU A 37 4.77 -9.69 -8.77
CA LEU A 37 6.20 -9.92 -8.46
C LEU A 37 7.13 -8.80 -8.92
N PRO A 38 7.01 -8.20 -10.12
CA PRO A 38 8.01 -7.26 -10.60
C PRO A 38 7.92 -5.86 -10.01
N GLY A 39 9.08 -5.24 -9.79
CA GLY A 39 9.26 -3.78 -9.84
C GLY A 39 8.74 -2.95 -8.67
N GLY A 40 8.27 -3.53 -7.57
CA GLY A 40 7.84 -2.76 -6.40
C GLY A 40 8.86 -2.78 -5.27
N LYS A 41 9.03 -1.67 -4.55
CA LYS A 41 9.90 -1.58 -3.36
C LYS A 41 9.31 -2.30 -2.14
N LYS A 42 8.09 -2.83 -2.22
CA LYS A 42 7.38 -3.52 -1.14
C LYS A 42 7.38 -2.71 0.18
N ILE A 43 7.09 -1.41 0.08
CA ILE A 43 7.11 -0.49 1.23
C ILE A 43 6.10 -0.90 2.30
N ARG A 44 4.93 -1.41 1.91
CA ARG A 44 3.88 -1.86 2.85
C ARG A 44 4.37 -3.05 3.66
N SER A 45 4.97 -4.04 3.00
CA SER A 45 5.63 -5.18 3.68
C SER A 45 6.77 -4.72 4.60
N LYS A 46 7.53 -3.69 4.20
CA LYS A 46 8.60 -3.12 5.03
C LYS A 46 8.03 -2.49 6.31
N ILE A 47 6.97 -1.67 6.21
CA ILE A 47 6.34 -1.04 7.38
C ILE A 47 5.76 -2.10 8.32
N LEU A 48 5.05 -3.10 7.79
CA LEU A 48 4.54 -4.21 8.57
C LEU A 48 5.66 -4.93 9.32
N THR A 49 6.78 -5.17 8.64
CA THR A 49 7.97 -5.81 9.25
C THR A 49 8.61 -4.91 10.31
N ASP A 50 8.70 -3.60 10.07
CA ASP A 50 9.25 -2.65 11.04
C ASP A 50 8.44 -2.61 12.34
N VAL A 51 7.11 -2.52 12.21
CA VAL A 51 6.21 -2.55 13.39
C VAL A 51 6.23 -3.92 14.06
N GLY A 52 6.28 -5.00 13.27
CA GLY A 52 6.39 -6.36 13.80
C GLY A 52 7.65 -6.58 14.64
N LYS A 53 8.77 -5.98 14.25
CA LYS A 53 10.02 -6.01 15.01
C LYS A 53 9.93 -5.27 16.35
N ILE A 54 9.16 -4.18 16.42
CA ILE A 54 8.92 -3.46 17.70
C ILE A 54 8.34 -4.43 18.74
N PHE A 55 7.51 -5.37 18.30
CA PHE A 55 6.82 -6.33 19.17
C PHE A 55 7.42 -7.73 19.17
N GLY A 56 8.58 -7.95 18.54
CA GLY A 56 9.27 -9.23 18.55
C GLY A 56 8.58 -10.36 17.75
N ILE A 57 7.76 -10.02 16.76
CA ILE A 57 7.06 -11.03 15.96
C ILE A 57 8.05 -11.76 15.02
N ASN A 58 7.85 -13.06 14.88
CA ASN A 58 8.67 -13.90 14.01
C ASN A 58 8.72 -13.37 12.57
N TYR A 59 9.91 -13.25 12.01
CA TYR A 59 10.14 -12.67 10.69
C TYR A 59 9.41 -13.41 9.56
N LYS A 60 9.38 -14.76 9.60
CA LYS A 60 8.68 -15.56 8.57
C LYS A 60 7.17 -15.28 8.57
N THR A 61 6.59 -15.08 9.76
CA THR A 61 5.18 -14.67 9.89
C THR A 61 4.96 -13.29 9.28
N LEU A 62 5.84 -12.32 9.55
CA LEU A 62 5.75 -10.97 8.98
C LEU A 62 5.85 -10.97 7.46
N ILE A 63 6.71 -11.81 6.86
CA ILE A 63 6.81 -11.95 5.40
C ILE A 63 5.52 -12.49 4.80
N LYS A 64 4.87 -13.49 5.42
CA LYS A 64 3.58 -14.02 4.93
C LYS A 64 2.46 -12.98 5.00
N LEU A 65 2.38 -12.24 6.11
CA LEU A 65 1.42 -11.13 6.23
C LEU A 65 1.71 -10.01 5.22
N GLY A 66 2.99 -9.67 5.02
CA GLY A 66 3.42 -8.72 4.00
C GLY A 66 3.03 -9.18 2.59
N ALA A 67 3.13 -10.48 2.30
CA ALA A 67 2.71 -11.06 1.04
C ALA A 67 1.20 -10.86 0.78
N ALA A 68 0.35 -11.09 1.79
CA ALA A 68 -1.09 -10.83 1.69
C ALA A 68 -1.37 -9.34 1.39
N VAL A 69 -0.68 -8.43 2.08
CA VAL A 69 -0.79 -6.98 1.83
C VAL A 69 -0.39 -6.61 0.40
N GLU A 70 0.68 -7.22 -0.12
CA GLU A 70 1.13 -6.94 -1.49
C GLU A 70 0.16 -7.53 -2.54
N CYS A 71 -0.55 -8.62 -2.25
CA CYS A 71 -1.64 -9.12 -3.10
C CYS A 71 -2.78 -8.09 -3.18
N ILE A 72 -3.23 -7.54 -2.03
CA ILE A 72 -4.21 -6.46 -1.99
C ILE A 72 -3.75 -5.25 -2.80
N HIS A 73 -2.50 -4.84 -2.62
CA HIS A 73 -1.96 -3.70 -3.38
C HIS A 73 -1.85 -3.98 -4.88
N ALA A 74 -1.50 -5.20 -5.28
CA ALA A 74 -1.37 -5.55 -6.69
C ALA A 74 -2.74 -5.61 -7.38
N TYR A 75 -3.78 -6.18 -6.75
CA TYR A 75 -5.11 -6.16 -7.33
C TYR A 75 -5.61 -4.75 -7.56
N SER A 76 -5.41 -3.84 -6.56
CA SER A 76 -5.87 -2.46 -6.71
C SER A 76 -5.20 -1.77 -7.89
N LEU A 77 -3.89 -1.99 -8.10
CA LEU A 77 -3.19 -1.43 -9.26
C LEU A 77 -3.67 -2.01 -10.59
N ILE A 78 -3.97 -3.31 -10.65
CA ILE A 78 -4.51 -3.93 -11.88
C ILE A 78 -5.84 -3.31 -12.26
N HIS A 79 -6.73 -3.13 -11.27
CA HIS A 79 -8.05 -2.56 -11.51
C HIS A 79 -7.98 -1.05 -11.78
N ASP A 80 -7.12 -0.31 -11.06
CA ASP A 80 -6.91 1.11 -11.30
C ASP A 80 -6.44 1.38 -12.74
N ASP A 81 -5.64 0.47 -13.35
CA ASP A 81 -5.12 0.63 -14.71
C ASP A 81 -6.14 0.37 -15.82
N LEU A 82 -7.32 -0.23 -15.53
CA LEU A 82 -8.34 -0.56 -16.52
C LEU A 82 -8.86 0.68 -17.29
N PRO A 83 -9.32 0.51 -18.54
CA PRO A 83 -9.87 1.63 -19.33
C PRO A 83 -11.05 2.36 -18.68
N CYS A 84 -11.87 1.66 -17.90
CA CYS A 84 -13.00 2.23 -17.15
C CYS A 84 -12.57 2.95 -15.85
N MET A 85 -11.28 2.96 -15.52
CA MET A 85 -10.69 3.59 -14.34
C MET A 85 -9.67 4.67 -14.77
N ASP A 86 -8.38 4.50 -14.43
CA ASP A 86 -7.34 5.47 -14.77
C ASP A 86 -6.85 5.37 -16.22
N ASN A 87 -7.20 4.30 -16.95
CA ASN A 87 -6.81 4.01 -18.35
C ASN A 87 -5.29 4.12 -18.56
N ASP A 88 -4.52 3.38 -17.75
CA ASP A 88 -3.06 3.40 -17.78
C ASP A 88 -2.49 2.27 -18.64
N ASP A 89 -1.80 2.61 -19.72
CA ASP A 89 -1.15 1.64 -20.60
C ASP A 89 0.14 1.06 -20.01
N ILE A 90 0.81 1.83 -19.14
CA ILE A 90 2.13 1.49 -18.60
C ILE A 90 2.14 1.54 -17.07
N ARG A 91 2.57 0.46 -16.45
CA ARG A 91 2.78 0.36 -15.00
C ARG A 91 4.20 -0.12 -14.68
N ARG A 92 4.97 0.64 -13.90
CA ARG A 92 6.35 0.30 -13.51
C ARG A 92 7.27 0.02 -14.71
N GLY A 93 7.11 0.78 -15.80
CA GLY A 93 7.92 0.65 -17.03
C GLY A 93 7.56 -0.55 -17.92
N LYS A 94 6.43 -1.23 -17.66
CA LYS A 94 5.91 -2.34 -18.47
C LYS A 94 4.48 -2.06 -18.85
N LEU A 95 3.95 -2.76 -19.86
CA LEU A 95 2.53 -2.71 -20.20
C LEU A 95 1.70 -3.05 -18.95
N SER A 96 0.58 -2.34 -18.76
CA SER A 96 -0.42 -2.71 -17.73
C SER A 96 -1.01 -4.09 -18.04
N THR A 97 -1.64 -4.70 -17.04
CA THR A 97 -2.13 -6.09 -17.17
C THR A 97 -3.17 -6.22 -18.27
N HIS A 98 -4.10 -5.26 -18.37
CA HIS A 98 -5.14 -5.29 -19.42
C HIS A 98 -4.57 -5.11 -20.83
N LYS A 99 -3.51 -4.32 -20.99
CA LYS A 99 -2.84 -4.16 -22.30
C LYS A 99 -2.09 -5.42 -22.71
N LYS A 100 -1.59 -6.19 -21.77
CA LYS A 100 -0.81 -7.39 -22.06
C LYS A 100 -1.65 -8.66 -22.21
N PHE A 101 -2.72 -8.80 -21.42
CA PHE A 101 -3.49 -10.03 -21.30
C PHE A 101 -4.97 -9.87 -21.64
N GLY A 102 -5.44 -8.66 -21.95
CA GLY A 102 -6.85 -8.33 -22.17
C GLY A 102 -7.56 -7.91 -20.87
N GLU A 103 -8.66 -7.17 -21.02
CA GLU A 103 -9.41 -6.58 -19.91
C GLU A 103 -10.04 -7.62 -19.00
N ALA A 104 -10.74 -8.61 -19.58
CA ALA A 104 -11.37 -9.68 -18.80
C ALA A 104 -10.34 -10.44 -17.93
N THR A 105 -9.19 -10.78 -18.53
CA THR A 105 -8.09 -11.43 -17.80
C THR A 105 -7.53 -10.55 -16.68
N ALA A 106 -7.43 -9.24 -16.90
CA ALA A 106 -6.98 -8.30 -15.88
C ALA A 106 -7.96 -8.22 -14.71
N VAL A 107 -9.27 -8.14 -14.98
CA VAL A 107 -10.32 -8.18 -13.94
C VAL A 107 -10.20 -9.45 -13.10
N LEU A 108 -10.12 -10.62 -13.76
CA LEU A 108 -10.03 -11.92 -13.08
C LEU A 108 -8.72 -12.06 -12.29
N ALA A 109 -7.59 -11.59 -12.82
CA ALA A 109 -6.31 -11.59 -12.12
C ALA A 109 -6.34 -10.70 -10.86
N GLY A 110 -6.97 -9.52 -10.93
CA GLY A 110 -7.17 -8.66 -9.79
C GLY A 110 -8.04 -9.31 -8.71
N ASN A 111 -9.20 -9.87 -9.09
CA ASN A 111 -10.07 -10.61 -8.18
C ASN A 111 -9.34 -11.78 -7.50
N SER A 112 -8.55 -12.54 -8.27
CA SER A 112 -7.80 -13.67 -7.74
C SER A 112 -6.71 -13.24 -6.77
N LEU A 113 -6.04 -12.11 -7.00
CA LEU A 113 -5.08 -11.55 -6.04
C LEU A 113 -5.75 -11.05 -4.76
N LEU A 114 -6.93 -10.45 -4.87
CA LEU A 114 -7.73 -10.04 -3.72
C LEU A 114 -8.08 -11.25 -2.84
N THR A 115 -8.61 -12.33 -3.45
CA THR A 115 -8.98 -13.54 -2.71
C THR A 115 -7.76 -14.30 -2.17
N LEU A 116 -6.64 -14.32 -2.92
CA LEU A 116 -5.38 -14.92 -2.48
C LEU A 116 -4.85 -14.29 -1.19
N ALA A 117 -5.08 -12.99 -0.96
CA ALA A 117 -4.68 -12.35 0.29
C ALA A 117 -5.38 -12.97 1.50
N PHE A 118 -6.65 -13.29 1.41
CA PHE A 118 -7.41 -13.96 2.47
C PHE A 118 -6.99 -15.43 2.64
N GLU A 119 -6.72 -16.11 1.55
CA GLU A 119 -6.19 -17.48 1.56
C GLU A 119 -4.85 -17.55 2.30
N ILE A 120 -3.91 -16.62 2.01
CA ILE A 120 -2.63 -16.54 2.71
C ILE A 120 -2.84 -16.30 4.22
N LEU A 121 -3.73 -15.38 4.61
CA LEU A 121 -3.98 -15.06 6.02
C LEU A 121 -4.63 -16.21 6.79
N SER A 122 -5.52 -16.97 6.16
CA SER A 122 -6.20 -18.13 6.76
C SER A 122 -5.32 -19.39 6.81
N ASN A 123 -4.24 -19.45 6.04
CA ASN A 123 -3.42 -20.63 5.87
C ASN A 123 -2.85 -21.13 7.22
N LYS A 124 -2.89 -22.47 7.44
CA LYS A 124 -2.34 -23.12 8.63
C LYS A 124 -0.84 -22.87 8.85
N ASN A 125 -0.11 -22.64 7.78
CA ASN A 125 1.32 -22.33 7.86
C ASN A 125 1.62 -20.90 8.39
N VAL A 126 0.62 -20.03 8.51
CA VAL A 126 0.73 -18.78 9.26
C VAL A 126 0.48 -19.13 10.72
N LEU A 127 1.57 -19.19 11.50
CA LEU A 127 1.57 -19.64 12.90
C LEU A 127 0.94 -18.57 13.81
N LEU A 128 -0.37 -18.41 13.70
CA LEU A 128 -1.22 -17.53 14.50
C LEU A 128 -2.47 -18.33 14.92
N THR A 129 -3.06 -17.96 16.07
CA THR A 129 -4.33 -18.55 16.51
C THR A 129 -5.47 -18.16 15.56
N GLU A 130 -6.49 -19.01 15.45
CA GLU A 130 -7.65 -18.74 14.60
C GLU A 130 -8.34 -17.41 14.95
N LYS A 131 -8.45 -17.10 16.24
CA LYS A 131 -8.99 -15.82 16.73
C LYS A 131 -8.22 -14.61 16.18
N ILE A 132 -6.89 -14.69 16.08
CA ILE A 132 -6.06 -13.63 15.49
C ILE A 132 -6.25 -13.58 13.99
N LYS A 133 -6.24 -14.73 13.29
CA LYS A 133 -6.47 -14.79 11.84
C LYS A 133 -7.80 -14.15 11.45
N ILE A 134 -8.89 -14.46 12.16
CA ILE A 134 -10.22 -13.86 11.93
C ILE A 134 -10.16 -12.33 12.07
N LYS A 135 -9.49 -11.81 13.12
CA LYS A 135 -9.32 -10.36 13.30
C LYS A 135 -8.54 -9.71 12.15
N LEU A 136 -7.48 -10.37 11.67
CA LEU A 136 -6.67 -9.86 10.56
C LEU A 136 -7.43 -9.92 9.24
N ILE A 137 -8.19 -10.98 8.98
CA ILE A 137 -9.05 -11.12 7.81
C ILE A 137 -10.11 -10.01 7.80
N LYS A 138 -10.79 -9.77 8.93
CA LYS A 138 -11.74 -8.66 9.06
C LYS A 138 -11.08 -7.32 8.76
N LEU A 139 -9.93 -7.03 9.36
CA LEU A 139 -9.23 -5.77 9.19
C LEU A 139 -8.77 -5.54 7.74
N ILE A 140 -8.23 -6.56 7.06
CA ILE A 140 -7.80 -6.42 5.67
C ILE A 140 -9.01 -6.30 4.72
N SER A 141 -10.14 -6.95 5.02
CA SER A 141 -11.40 -6.79 4.28
C SER A 141 -11.91 -5.36 4.36
N GLU A 142 -11.95 -4.77 5.57
CA GLU A 142 -12.32 -3.37 5.78
C GLU A 142 -11.36 -2.41 5.06
N SER A 143 -10.07 -2.75 5.03
CA SER A 143 -9.03 -1.94 4.38
C SER A 143 -9.09 -1.99 2.85
N SER A 144 -9.56 -3.08 2.25
CA SER A 144 -9.64 -3.27 0.79
C SER A 144 -11.01 -2.95 0.20
N GLY A 145 -12.08 -3.11 0.97
CA GLY A 145 -13.48 -2.99 0.54
C GLY A 145 -14.00 -1.55 0.45
N HIS A 146 -15.33 -1.40 0.56
CA HIS A 146 -16.05 -0.12 0.40
C HIS A 146 -15.69 0.93 1.44
N THR A 147 -15.25 0.53 2.64
CA THR A 147 -14.75 1.45 3.67
C THR A 147 -13.26 1.80 3.51
N GLY A 148 -12.56 1.11 2.61
CA GLY A 148 -11.13 1.24 2.33
C GLY A 148 -10.84 1.59 0.87
N ILE A 149 -9.95 0.82 0.25
CA ILE A 149 -9.40 1.08 -1.10
C ILE A 149 -10.50 1.28 -2.16
N ALA A 150 -11.45 0.35 -2.27
CA ALA A 150 -12.50 0.44 -3.29
C ALA A 150 -13.37 1.69 -3.11
N GLY A 151 -13.77 1.99 -1.85
CA GLY A 151 -14.52 3.22 -1.57
C GLY A 151 -13.70 4.49 -1.77
N GLY A 152 -12.39 4.44 -1.50
CA GLY A 152 -11.46 5.54 -1.77
C GLY A 152 -11.29 5.79 -3.26
N GLN A 153 -11.15 4.74 -4.07
CA GLN A 153 -11.07 4.84 -5.53
C GLN A 153 -12.35 5.41 -6.15
N LEU A 154 -13.53 4.98 -5.67
CA LEU A 154 -14.79 5.57 -6.10
C LEU A 154 -14.86 7.08 -5.84
N LEU A 155 -14.37 7.52 -4.67
CA LEU A 155 -14.32 8.95 -4.35
C LEU A 155 -13.31 9.71 -5.21
N ASP A 156 -12.15 9.11 -5.50
CA ASP A 156 -11.13 9.69 -6.37
C ASP A 156 -11.70 10.00 -7.76
N LEU A 157 -12.37 9.02 -8.38
CA LEU A 157 -13.06 9.19 -9.66
C LEU A 157 -14.19 10.25 -9.60
N LYS A 158 -15.00 10.22 -8.51
CA LYS A 158 -16.09 11.20 -8.32
C LYS A 158 -15.59 12.63 -8.12
N PHE A 159 -14.37 12.81 -7.66
CA PHE A 159 -13.78 14.11 -7.37
C PHE A 159 -13.07 14.73 -8.57
N GLU A 160 -12.86 13.98 -9.64
CA GLU A 160 -12.24 14.50 -10.88
C GLU A 160 -12.99 15.72 -11.40
N LYS A 161 -12.23 16.73 -11.83
CA LYS A 161 -12.72 18.01 -12.37
C LYS A 161 -13.68 18.80 -11.45
N LYS A 162 -13.69 18.49 -10.13
CA LYS A 162 -14.52 19.17 -9.14
C LYS A 162 -13.67 19.96 -8.14
N LYS A 163 -14.24 21.06 -7.63
CA LYS A 163 -13.66 21.79 -6.48
C LYS A 163 -14.02 21.06 -5.21
N ILE A 164 -13.03 20.43 -4.60
CA ILE A 164 -13.19 19.60 -3.37
C ILE A 164 -12.42 20.22 -2.23
N SER A 165 -13.01 20.25 -1.03
CA SER A 165 -12.33 20.75 0.17
C SER A 165 -11.16 19.84 0.58
N ILE A 166 -10.16 20.42 1.24
CA ILE A 166 -8.97 19.71 1.74
C ILE A 166 -9.34 18.51 2.62
N ASN A 167 -10.33 18.65 3.50
CA ASN A 167 -10.77 17.57 4.40
C ASN A 167 -11.35 16.37 3.62
N LYS A 168 -12.10 16.63 2.54
CA LYS A 168 -12.65 15.56 1.68
C LYS A 168 -11.55 14.85 0.90
N ILE A 169 -10.53 15.58 0.40
CA ILE A 169 -9.36 14.98 -0.27
C ILE A 169 -8.58 14.12 0.72
N ILE A 170 -8.30 14.61 1.93
CA ILE A 170 -7.62 13.83 2.95
C ILE A 170 -8.42 12.56 3.31
N ALA A 171 -9.73 12.68 3.50
CA ALA A 171 -10.58 11.53 3.80
C ALA A 171 -10.57 10.48 2.67
N MET A 172 -10.61 10.91 1.42
CA MET A 172 -10.49 10.04 0.25
C MET A 172 -9.12 9.34 0.21
N GLN A 173 -8.02 10.09 0.40
CA GLN A 173 -6.66 9.52 0.41
C GLN A 173 -6.44 8.56 1.58
N ILE A 174 -7.03 8.82 2.76
CA ILE A 174 -7.02 7.88 3.89
C ILE A 174 -7.71 6.57 3.50
N LYS A 175 -8.86 6.61 2.82
CA LYS A 175 -9.53 5.41 2.33
C LYS A 175 -8.72 4.69 1.26
N LYS A 176 -8.36 5.38 0.18
CA LYS A 176 -7.66 4.80 -0.99
C LYS A 176 -6.29 4.24 -0.64
N THR A 177 -5.54 4.94 0.21
CA THR A 177 -4.14 4.61 0.52
C THR A 177 -3.90 4.33 1.99
N GLY A 178 -4.39 5.19 2.89
CA GLY A 178 -4.12 5.16 4.33
C GLY A 178 -4.57 3.87 5.02
N LYS A 179 -5.74 3.31 4.66
CA LYS A 179 -6.30 2.11 5.29
C LYS A 179 -5.38 0.90 5.19
N LEU A 180 -4.75 0.66 4.05
CA LEU A 180 -3.82 -0.46 3.90
C LEU A 180 -2.49 -0.22 4.63
N PHE A 181 -2.03 1.03 4.73
CA PHE A 181 -0.89 1.38 5.59
C PHE A 181 -1.23 1.23 7.08
N ALA A 182 -2.46 1.58 7.48
CA ALA A 182 -2.95 1.35 8.83
C ALA A 182 -2.99 -0.15 9.16
N PHE A 183 -3.46 -1.01 8.24
CA PHE A 183 -3.36 -2.46 8.40
C PHE A 183 -1.92 -2.90 8.71
N CYS A 184 -0.92 -2.38 7.97
CA CYS A 184 0.48 -2.72 8.19
C CYS A 184 0.99 -2.36 9.59
N CYS A 185 0.43 -1.32 10.21
CA CYS A 185 0.76 -0.91 11.57
C CYS A 185 -0.05 -1.68 12.63
N LEU A 186 -1.33 -1.94 12.34
CA LEU A 186 -2.29 -2.57 13.27
C LEU A 186 -2.08 -4.08 13.43
N ALA A 187 -1.84 -4.79 12.31
CA ALA A 187 -1.72 -6.24 12.32
C ALA A 187 -0.68 -6.74 13.33
N PRO A 188 0.54 -6.18 13.42
CA PRO A 188 1.51 -6.57 14.45
C PRO A 188 1.04 -6.28 15.88
N ALA A 189 0.32 -5.19 16.12
CA ALA A 189 -0.20 -4.86 17.45
C ALA A 189 -1.30 -5.84 17.90
N ILE A 190 -2.18 -6.24 16.97
CA ILE A 190 -3.22 -7.25 17.20
C ILE A 190 -2.61 -8.61 17.51
N ILE A 191 -1.61 -9.04 16.73
CA ILE A 191 -0.88 -10.30 16.95
C ILE A 191 -0.25 -10.33 18.33
N SER A 192 0.29 -9.20 18.77
CA SER A 192 0.96 -9.06 20.07
C SER A 192 0.01 -8.69 21.21
N ASN A 193 -1.30 -8.76 20.99
CA ASN A 193 -2.36 -8.47 21.96
C ASN A 193 -2.14 -7.14 22.74
N LYS A 194 -1.82 -6.06 22.00
CA LYS A 194 -1.55 -4.76 22.61
C LYS A 194 -2.82 -4.08 23.08
N LYS A 195 -2.69 -3.21 24.11
CA LYS A 195 -3.80 -2.40 24.65
C LYS A 195 -4.39 -1.47 23.57
N LYS A 196 -5.65 -1.11 23.73
CA LYS A 196 -6.42 -0.29 22.78
C LYS A 196 -5.73 1.04 22.46
N GLU A 197 -5.05 1.65 23.44
CA GLU A 197 -4.34 2.92 23.28
C GLU A 197 -3.20 2.79 22.26
N ILE A 198 -2.42 1.70 22.33
CA ILE A 198 -1.33 1.40 21.40
C ILE A 198 -1.89 1.11 19.99
N ILE A 199 -2.99 0.35 19.93
CA ILE A 199 -3.68 0.04 18.67
C ILE A 199 -4.15 1.34 18.00
N ASN A 200 -4.86 2.21 18.74
CA ASN A 200 -5.34 3.49 18.22
C ASN A 200 -4.20 4.41 17.77
N GLN A 201 -3.08 4.40 18.48
CA GLN A 201 -1.91 5.20 18.12
C GLN A 201 -1.25 4.69 16.83
N LEU A 202 -1.11 3.37 16.67
CA LEU A 202 -0.56 2.77 15.46
C LEU A 202 -1.49 2.94 14.26
N GLU A 203 -2.80 2.95 14.47
CA GLU A 203 -3.77 3.28 13.42
C GLU A 203 -3.53 4.69 12.87
N LYS A 204 -3.44 5.68 13.77
CA LYS A 204 -3.15 7.07 13.40
C LYS A 204 -1.81 7.20 12.66
N ILE A 205 -0.77 6.52 13.15
CA ILE A 205 0.54 6.46 12.48
C ILE A 205 0.39 5.88 11.06
N GLY A 206 -0.35 4.79 10.89
CA GLY A 206 -0.57 4.17 9.58
C GLY A 206 -1.29 5.10 8.60
N TYR A 207 -2.32 5.82 9.04
CA TYR A 207 -3.01 6.82 8.22
C TYR A 207 -2.08 7.97 7.81
N GLU A 208 -1.28 8.50 8.74
CA GLU A 208 -0.33 9.56 8.45
C GLU A 208 0.79 9.11 7.50
N ILE A 209 1.29 7.87 7.63
CA ILE A 209 2.27 7.30 6.69
C ILE A 209 1.65 7.15 5.29
N GLY A 210 0.40 6.67 5.20
CA GLY A 210 -0.30 6.54 3.93
C GLY A 210 -0.54 7.88 3.25
N LEU A 211 -0.94 8.89 4.01
CA LEU A 211 -1.11 10.26 3.52
C LEU A 211 0.22 10.88 3.08
N LEU A 212 1.29 10.72 3.86
CA LEU A 212 2.63 11.14 3.49
C LEU A 212 3.09 10.46 2.20
N PHE A 213 2.82 9.16 2.06
CA PHE A 213 3.16 8.40 0.87
C PHE A 213 2.48 8.98 -0.37
N GLN A 214 1.19 9.27 -0.29
CA GLN A 214 0.42 9.84 -1.40
C GLN A 214 0.89 11.26 -1.75
N ILE A 215 1.10 12.12 -0.75
CA ILE A 215 1.62 13.48 -0.97
C ILE A 215 2.95 13.45 -1.72
N VAL A 216 3.84 12.54 -1.36
CA VAL A 216 5.14 12.43 -2.03
C VAL A 216 4.98 11.88 -3.45
N ASP A 217 4.02 10.97 -3.71
CA ASP A 217 3.70 10.52 -5.07
C ASP A 217 3.17 11.68 -5.92
N ASP A 218 2.25 12.50 -5.40
CA ASP A 218 1.71 13.68 -6.08
C ASP A 218 2.82 14.70 -6.39
N LEU A 219 3.75 14.94 -5.46
CA LEU A 219 4.91 15.81 -5.65
C LEU A 219 5.87 15.30 -6.75
N ILE A 220 6.07 13.98 -6.83
CA ILE A 220 6.88 13.35 -7.88
C ILE A 220 6.20 13.48 -9.24
N ASP A 221 4.89 13.24 -9.31
CA ASP A 221 4.11 13.41 -10.54
C ASP A 221 4.14 14.85 -11.04
N TYR A 222 3.98 15.81 -10.14
CA TYR A 222 4.04 17.24 -10.45
C TYR A 222 5.39 17.69 -11.02
N ARG A 223 6.52 17.16 -10.52
CA ARG A 223 7.87 17.45 -11.03
C ARG A 223 8.12 16.97 -12.46
N GLY A 224 7.35 16.00 -12.93
CA GLY A 224 7.25 15.66 -14.34
C GLY A 224 8.48 15.02 -14.98
N ASN A 225 9.13 14.03 -14.33
CA ASN A 225 10.23 13.28 -14.94
C ASN A 225 9.82 11.83 -15.25
N SER A 226 9.17 11.64 -16.42
CA SER A 226 8.61 10.33 -16.84
C SER A 226 9.64 9.19 -16.94
N LYS A 227 10.88 9.49 -17.36
CA LYS A 227 11.96 8.47 -17.46
C LYS A 227 12.35 7.90 -16.08
N LYS A 228 12.27 8.72 -15.02
CA LYS A 228 12.60 8.29 -13.65
C LYS A 228 11.43 7.61 -12.93
N VAL A 229 10.19 7.92 -13.30
CA VAL A 229 8.97 7.46 -12.60
C VAL A 229 8.44 6.14 -13.18
N GLY A 230 8.79 5.80 -14.42
CA GLY A 230 8.33 4.58 -15.10
C GLY A 230 6.84 4.59 -15.47
N LYS A 231 6.19 5.77 -15.48
CA LYS A 231 4.83 6.05 -15.97
C LYS A 231 4.75 7.45 -16.55
N LYS A 232 3.67 7.77 -17.29
CA LYS A 232 3.39 9.15 -17.73
C LYS A 232 3.26 10.06 -16.50
N THR A 233 3.90 11.23 -16.52
CA THR A 233 3.84 12.25 -15.46
C THR A 233 2.93 13.40 -15.86
N LYS A 234 2.57 14.28 -14.90
CA LYS A 234 1.55 15.35 -15.05
C LYS A 234 0.16 14.81 -15.42
N LYS A 235 -0.08 13.54 -15.10
CA LYS A 235 -1.34 12.87 -15.42
C LYS A 235 -2.46 13.40 -14.55
N ASP A 236 -2.18 13.60 -13.25
CA ASP A 236 -3.15 14.10 -12.28
C ASP A 236 -3.70 15.48 -12.67
N GLN A 237 -2.84 16.36 -13.20
CA GLN A 237 -3.28 17.66 -13.73
C GLN A 237 -4.13 17.52 -14.99
N LYS A 238 -3.76 16.62 -15.93
CA LYS A 238 -4.48 16.40 -17.18
C LYS A 238 -5.86 15.77 -16.97
N SER A 239 -5.97 14.82 -16.02
CA SER A 239 -7.25 14.19 -15.67
C SER A 239 -8.10 15.05 -14.72
N GLY A 240 -7.57 16.16 -14.21
CA GLY A 240 -8.26 17.04 -13.26
C GLY A 240 -8.48 16.37 -11.90
N LYS A 241 -7.55 15.52 -11.45
CA LYS A 241 -7.62 14.87 -10.13
C LYS A 241 -7.53 15.88 -9.00
N ALA A 242 -8.37 15.68 -7.98
CA ALA A 242 -8.36 16.50 -6.77
C ALA A 242 -7.19 16.09 -5.87
N THR A 243 -6.07 16.80 -5.96
CA THR A 243 -4.85 16.54 -5.20
C THR A 243 -4.58 17.64 -4.15
N LEU A 244 -3.83 17.31 -3.10
CA LEU A 244 -3.42 18.31 -2.11
C LEU A 244 -2.50 19.37 -2.73
N ILE A 245 -1.68 19.00 -3.71
CA ILE A 245 -0.82 19.95 -4.41
C ILE A 245 -1.62 20.94 -5.25
N GLY A 246 -2.73 20.51 -5.84
CA GLY A 246 -3.65 21.39 -6.58
C GLY A 246 -4.31 22.45 -5.70
N LEU A 247 -4.59 22.13 -4.42
CA LEU A 247 -5.22 23.06 -3.47
C LEU A 247 -4.22 23.93 -2.73
N LEU A 248 -3.13 23.36 -2.23
CA LEU A 248 -2.19 24.04 -1.33
C LEU A 248 -1.03 24.71 -2.09
N GLY A 249 -0.82 24.30 -3.33
CA GLY A 249 0.38 24.59 -4.07
C GLY A 249 1.61 23.80 -3.60
N TYR A 250 2.66 23.78 -4.42
CA TYR A 250 3.82 22.93 -4.25
C TYR A 250 4.54 23.13 -2.89
N GLN A 251 4.85 24.38 -2.52
CA GLN A 251 5.60 24.69 -1.30
C GLN A 251 4.84 24.32 -0.01
N ASN A 252 3.54 24.63 0.06
CA ASN A 252 2.74 24.29 1.23
C ASN A 252 2.51 22.79 1.35
N THR A 253 2.43 22.07 0.23
CA THR A 253 2.34 20.61 0.22
C THR A 253 3.61 19.96 0.79
N ILE A 254 4.80 20.50 0.46
CA ILE A 254 6.06 20.09 1.07
C ILE A 254 6.04 20.35 2.59
N LYS A 255 5.66 21.57 3.00
CA LYS A 255 5.55 21.89 4.44
C LYS A 255 4.60 20.94 5.17
N TYR A 256 3.50 20.57 4.53
CA TYR A 256 2.54 19.62 5.08
C TYR A 256 3.14 18.21 5.23
N ALA A 257 3.89 17.71 4.24
CA ALA A 257 4.61 16.45 4.32
C ALA A 257 5.60 16.42 5.51
N TYR A 258 6.34 17.50 5.74
CA TYR A 258 7.24 17.62 6.90
C TYR A 258 6.47 17.67 8.24
N LYS A 259 5.31 18.33 8.32
CA LYS A 259 4.44 18.30 9.51
C LYS A 259 3.97 16.88 9.83
N LEU A 260 3.57 16.09 8.83
CA LEU A 260 3.22 14.68 9.00
C LEU A 260 4.38 13.86 9.54
N LYS A 261 5.59 14.03 8.99
CA LYS A 261 6.80 13.36 9.48
C LYS A 261 7.05 13.67 10.95
N VAL A 262 6.96 14.93 11.37
CA VAL A 262 7.13 15.34 12.78
C VAL A 262 6.06 14.69 13.66
N SER A 263 4.79 14.69 13.24
CA SER A 263 3.68 14.05 13.94
C SER A 263 3.91 12.55 14.14
N ILE A 264 4.29 11.84 13.07
CA ILE A 264 4.62 10.41 13.11
C ILE A 264 5.76 10.15 14.12
N PHE A 265 6.84 10.95 14.05
CA PHE A 265 7.99 10.77 14.94
C PHE A 265 7.65 10.98 16.41
N ASN A 266 6.82 12.00 16.72
CA ASN A 266 6.33 12.23 18.07
C ASN A 266 5.51 11.05 18.59
N LYS A 267 4.61 10.50 17.77
CA LYS A 267 3.82 9.31 18.13
C LYS A 267 4.71 8.06 18.33
N LEU A 268 5.83 7.96 17.60
CA LEU A 268 6.75 6.84 17.74
C LEU A 268 7.67 6.91 18.97
N LYS A 269 7.73 8.04 19.68
CA LYS A 269 8.59 8.20 20.89
C LYS A 269 8.34 7.14 21.94
N ILE A 270 7.10 6.71 22.14
CA ILE A 270 6.73 5.69 23.16
C ILE A 270 7.41 4.34 22.93
N PHE A 271 7.84 4.05 21.70
CA PHE A 271 8.52 2.79 21.35
C PHE A 271 10.06 2.90 21.46
N GLY A 272 10.60 4.07 21.77
CA GLY A 272 12.04 4.33 21.90
C GLY A 272 12.85 3.88 20.69
N LYS A 273 14.02 3.31 20.93
CA LYS A 273 14.95 2.81 19.88
C LYS A 273 14.33 1.69 19.01
N LYS A 274 13.36 0.93 19.51
CA LYS A 274 12.68 -0.12 18.73
C LYS A 274 11.97 0.42 17.49
N SER A 275 11.60 1.70 17.48
CA SER A 275 10.95 2.36 16.34
C SER A 275 11.92 2.94 15.29
N ASP A 276 13.23 2.85 15.47
CA ASP A 276 14.21 3.53 14.60
C ASP A 276 14.20 2.98 13.17
N SER A 277 13.90 1.69 12.98
CA SER A 277 13.72 1.13 11.63
C SER A 277 12.53 1.77 10.91
N LEU A 278 11.40 1.91 11.59
CA LEU A 278 10.20 2.56 11.03
C LEU A 278 10.44 4.04 10.76
N LYS A 279 11.13 4.78 11.65
CA LYS A 279 11.52 6.19 11.42
C LYS A 279 12.37 6.32 10.15
N LYS A 280 13.35 5.43 9.94
CA LYS A 280 14.16 5.39 8.71
C LYS A 280 13.33 5.10 7.47
N THR A 281 12.29 4.27 7.58
CA THR A 281 11.36 4.00 6.48
C THR A 281 10.52 5.22 6.16
N VAL A 282 10.03 5.96 7.15
CA VAL A 282 9.28 7.22 6.97
C VAL A 282 10.16 8.29 6.30
N LEU A 283 11.42 8.44 6.73
CA LEU A 283 12.38 9.35 6.05
C LEU A 283 12.60 8.94 4.60
N PHE A 284 12.77 7.66 4.33
CA PHE A 284 12.93 7.17 2.97
C PHE A 284 11.70 7.48 2.09
N ILE A 285 10.48 7.39 2.64
CA ILE A 285 9.26 7.77 1.93
C ILE A 285 9.28 9.26 1.60
N LEU A 286 9.63 10.11 2.56
CA LEU A 286 9.68 11.55 2.40
C LEU A 286 10.72 11.99 1.36
N GLU A 287 11.89 11.35 1.35
CA GLU A 287 13.06 11.75 0.55
C GLU A 287 13.14 11.05 -0.81
N ARG A 288 12.20 10.14 -1.13
CA ARG A 288 12.21 9.45 -2.42
C ARG A 288 11.95 10.41 -3.58
N ASN A 289 12.68 10.19 -4.66
CA ASN A 289 12.58 11.00 -5.89
C ASN A 289 11.86 10.25 -7.03
N ARG A 290 11.24 9.09 -6.73
CA ARG A 290 10.53 8.22 -7.68
C ARG A 290 9.66 7.17 -6.96
#